data_dc969d9401668871070f0be97ac219ce
#
_entry.id   dc969d9401668871070f0be97ac219ce
#
_cell.length_a   1.000
_cell.length_b   1.000
_cell.length_c   1.000
_cell.angle_alpha   90.00
_cell.angle_beta   90.00
_cell.angle_gamma   90.00
#
_symmetry.space_group_name_H-M   'P 1'
#
loop_
_entity.id
_entity.type
_entity.pdbx_description
1 polymer ?
#
loop_
_entity_poly.entity_id
_entity_poly.type
_entity_poly.pdbx_seq_one_letter_code
_entity_poly.pdbx_strand_id
1 'polypeptide(L)'
;YDAGGYSDLMTGEEALRRWEAADTNVGGSFNINPPLPRIALAQAKRDDGSFVVDAISTDGGCIPRNVILSQGLSLVKLDILSLSEFAQKTSLNPARMLRLANKGHLSVGADADITVYDFATQMPVASFIEGRKVLFNGELVSKGATVICTEHGKDAIEKRGMKAIVVDPGKQIERITAL
;
A
#
# COMPACT_ATOMS: atom_id res chain seq x y z
N TYR A 1 -4.77 19.67 12.84
CA TYR A 1 -4.83 19.50 14.32
C TYR A 1 -4.17 20.69 14.95
N ASP A 2 -4.90 21.49 15.68
CA ASP A 2 -4.30 22.45 16.61
C ASP A 2 -3.82 21.73 17.89
N ALA A 3 -3.14 22.44 18.77
CA ALA A 3 -2.66 21.89 20.04
C ALA A 3 -3.76 21.40 20.99
N GLY A 4 -5.03 21.64 20.69
CA GLY A 4 -6.20 21.19 21.43
C GLY A 4 -6.84 19.90 20.93
N GLY A 5 -6.35 19.32 19.84
CA GLY A 5 -6.84 18.05 19.28
C GLY A 5 -8.13 18.14 18.46
N TYR A 6 -8.51 19.33 18.04
CA TYR A 6 -9.66 19.55 17.16
C TYR A 6 -9.23 19.63 15.70
N SER A 7 -10.05 19.05 14.81
CA SER A 7 -9.89 19.22 13.38
C SER A 7 -10.43 20.58 12.96
N ASP A 8 -9.59 21.41 12.36
CA ASP A 8 -10.00 22.68 11.77
C ASP A 8 -10.38 22.42 10.31
N LEU A 9 -11.63 22.74 9.95
CA LEU A 9 -12.14 22.56 8.60
C LEU A 9 -11.85 23.83 7.79
N MET A 10 -10.97 23.69 6.82
CA MET A 10 -10.60 24.76 5.90
C MET A 10 -10.84 24.35 4.47
N THR A 11 -11.08 25.32 3.62
CA THR A 11 -11.30 25.10 2.19
C THR A 11 -10.56 26.14 1.36
N GLY A 12 -10.36 25.85 0.08
CA GLY A 12 -9.79 26.78 -0.89
C GLY A 12 -8.32 27.08 -0.65
N GLU A 13 -7.90 28.29 -1.02
CA GLU A 13 -6.48 28.71 -1.02
C GLU A 13 -5.87 28.78 0.40
N GLU A 14 -6.68 29.05 1.41
CA GLU A 14 -6.18 29.07 2.79
C GLU A 14 -5.84 27.67 3.28
N ALA A 15 -6.66 26.68 2.96
CA ALA A 15 -6.39 25.28 3.27
C ALA A 15 -5.10 24.80 2.55
N LEU A 16 -4.94 25.17 1.28
CA LEU A 16 -3.74 24.86 0.50
C LEU A 16 -2.49 25.48 1.13
N ARG A 17 -2.51 26.77 1.45
CA ARG A 17 -1.38 27.45 2.09
C ARG A 17 -0.97 26.83 3.43
N ARG A 18 -1.93 26.43 4.26
CA ARG A 18 -1.64 25.76 5.54
C ARG A 18 -1.08 24.37 5.33
N TRP A 19 -1.60 23.63 4.35
CA TRP A 19 -1.09 22.31 4.00
C TRP A 19 0.35 22.38 3.49
N GLU A 20 0.67 23.34 2.63
CA GLU A 20 2.03 23.60 2.16
C GLU A 20 2.94 24.06 3.29
N ALA A 21 2.48 24.98 4.16
CA ALA A 21 3.27 25.49 5.28
C ALA A 21 3.57 24.41 6.35
N ALA A 22 2.73 23.39 6.45
CA ALA A 22 2.95 22.22 7.30
C ALA A 22 3.80 21.13 6.62
N ASP A 23 4.40 21.44 5.49
CA ASP A 23 5.19 20.51 4.66
C ASP A 23 4.40 19.22 4.34
N THR A 24 3.12 19.39 4.06
CA THR A 24 2.16 18.30 3.82
C THR A 24 1.97 17.32 5.00
N ASN A 25 2.50 17.62 6.17
CA ASN A 25 2.43 16.77 7.36
C ASN A 25 1.11 16.93 8.13
N VAL A 26 0.03 17.04 7.42
CA VAL A 26 -1.35 17.14 7.95
C VAL A 26 -2.27 16.22 7.17
N GLY A 27 -3.30 15.69 7.85
CA GLY A 27 -4.37 14.93 7.19
C GLY A 27 -5.32 15.83 6.44
N GLY A 28 -5.75 15.41 5.25
CA GLY A 28 -6.81 16.05 4.49
C GLY A 28 -8.01 15.10 4.33
N SER A 29 -9.21 15.67 4.34
CA SER A 29 -10.44 14.94 4.04
C SER A 29 -11.19 15.65 2.92
N PHE A 30 -11.67 14.89 1.96
CA PHE A 30 -12.37 15.41 0.79
C PHE A 30 -13.79 14.86 0.73
N ASN A 31 -14.78 15.74 0.58
CA ASN A 31 -16.19 15.34 0.44
C ASN A 31 -16.45 14.56 -0.85
N ILE A 32 -15.67 14.84 -1.89
CA ILE A 32 -15.78 14.20 -3.20
C ILE A 32 -14.40 13.62 -3.56
N ASN A 33 -14.39 12.35 -3.89
CA ASN A 33 -13.20 11.67 -4.38
C ASN A 33 -13.47 11.12 -5.80
N PRO A 34 -13.37 11.98 -6.82
CA PRO A 34 -13.75 11.62 -8.19
C PRO A 34 -12.81 10.52 -8.74
N PRO A 35 -13.32 9.61 -9.58
CA PRO A 35 -12.53 8.48 -10.10
C PRO A 35 -11.43 8.91 -11.08
N LEU A 36 -11.67 9.95 -11.88
CA LEU A 36 -10.72 10.37 -12.93
C LEU A 36 -9.33 10.76 -12.39
N PRO A 37 -9.18 11.63 -11.36
CA PRO A 37 -7.88 11.92 -10.78
C PRO A 37 -7.17 10.68 -10.23
N ARG A 38 -7.91 9.73 -9.63
CA ARG A 38 -7.33 8.49 -9.12
C ARG A 38 -6.77 7.61 -10.25
N ILE A 39 -7.51 7.50 -11.35
CA ILE A 39 -7.07 6.76 -12.54
C ILE A 39 -5.86 7.46 -13.16
N ALA A 40 -5.91 8.78 -13.32
CA ALA A 40 -4.80 9.56 -13.85
C ALA A 40 -3.52 9.37 -13.01
N LEU A 41 -3.61 9.47 -11.69
CA LEU A 41 -2.48 9.27 -10.78
C LEU A 41 -1.96 7.83 -10.79
N ALA A 42 -2.86 6.83 -10.96
CA ALA A 42 -2.45 5.43 -11.01
C ALA A 42 -1.50 5.15 -12.19
N GLN A 43 -1.72 5.81 -13.35
CA GLN A 43 -0.93 5.60 -14.57
C GLN A 43 0.14 6.67 -14.82
N ALA A 44 0.10 7.81 -14.13
CA ALA A 44 0.99 8.92 -14.40
C ALA A 44 2.48 8.54 -14.26
N LYS A 45 3.25 8.90 -15.27
CA LYS A 45 4.70 8.70 -15.33
C LYS A 45 5.41 10.03 -15.54
N ARG A 46 6.64 10.09 -15.05
CA ARG A 46 7.59 11.17 -15.32
C ARG A 46 8.25 10.95 -16.68
N ASP A 47 9.00 11.93 -17.14
CA ASP A 47 9.74 11.87 -18.42
C ASP A 47 10.75 10.71 -18.45
N ASP A 48 11.27 10.29 -17.30
CA ASP A 48 12.18 9.14 -17.15
C ASP A 48 11.47 7.77 -17.12
N GLY A 49 10.15 7.77 -17.27
CA GLY A 49 9.30 6.57 -17.23
C GLY A 49 8.95 6.08 -15.82
N SER A 50 9.49 6.69 -14.77
CA SER A 50 9.14 6.33 -13.38
C SER A 50 7.73 6.80 -13.04
N PHE A 51 7.06 6.09 -12.12
CA PHE A 51 5.74 6.49 -11.66
C PHE A 51 5.74 7.79 -10.85
N VAL A 52 4.74 8.63 -11.03
CA VAL A 52 4.48 9.79 -10.17
C VAL A 52 4.04 9.33 -8.78
N VAL A 53 3.19 8.30 -8.73
CA VAL A 53 2.73 7.65 -7.50
C VAL A 53 3.26 6.23 -7.48
N ASP A 54 4.12 5.91 -6.51
CA ASP A 54 4.89 4.67 -6.49
C ASP A 54 4.06 3.44 -6.11
N ALA A 55 3.04 3.59 -5.26
CA ALA A 55 2.26 2.47 -4.74
C ALA A 55 0.75 2.76 -4.74
N ILE A 56 -0.04 1.70 -4.65
CA ILE A 56 -1.50 1.75 -4.53
C ILE A 56 -1.89 1.17 -3.17
N SER A 57 -2.79 1.87 -2.47
CA SER A 57 -3.34 1.47 -1.19
C SER A 57 -4.87 1.48 -1.24
N THR A 58 -5.51 0.72 -0.36
CA THR A 58 -6.98 0.68 -0.24
C THR A 58 -7.54 1.76 0.67
N ASP A 59 -6.69 2.47 1.43
CA ASP A 59 -7.14 3.38 2.47
C ASP A 59 -8.12 2.70 3.46
N GLY A 60 -7.78 1.46 3.86
CA GLY A 60 -8.68 0.55 4.57
C GLY A 60 -9.06 0.98 5.99
N GLY A 61 -8.21 1.71 6.70
CA GLY A 61 -8.47 2.28 8.02
C GLY A 61 -9.35 1.41 8.94
N CYS A 62 -10.39 2.00 9.50
CA CYS A 62 -11.38 1.32 10.34
C CYS A 62 -12.40 0.48 9.55
N ILE A 63 -12.47 0.63 8.23
CA ILE A 63 -13.40 -0.07 7.36
C ILE A 63 -12.63 -1.13 6.57
N PRO A 64 -13.03 -2.41 6.59
CA PRO A 64 -12.42 -3.42 5.74
C PRO A 64 -12.56 -3.06 4.25
N ARG A 65 -11.44 -2.93 3.55
CA ARG A 65 -11.39 -2.61 2.12
C ARG A 65 -10.39 -3.51 1.41
N ASN A 66 -10.70 -4.78 1.28
CA ASN A 66 -9.84 -5.75 0.60
C ASN A 66 -10.04 -5.71 -0.92
N VAL A 67 -9.88 -4.53 -1.52
CA VAL A 67 -10.26 -4.26 -2.92
C VAL A 67 -9.07 -4.13 -3.88
N ILE A 68 -7.84 -4.33 -3.42
CA ILE A 68 -6.63 -4.17 -4.27
C ILE A 68 -6.71 -5.06 -5.52
N LEU A 69 -7.05 -6.34 -5.36
CA LEU A 69 -7.15 -7.24 -6.51
C LEU A 69 -8.31 -6.84 -7.43
N SER A 70 -9.51 -6.71 -6.89
CA SER A 70 -10.69 -6.45 -7.71
C SER A 70 -10.62 -5.13 -8.47
N GLN A 71 -10.27 -4.04 -7.80
CA GLN A 71 -10.16 -2.73 -8.43
C GLN A 71 -8.86 -2.55 -9.23
N GLY A 72 -7.75 -3.05 -8.72
CA GLY A 72 -6.46 -2.93 -9.40
C GLY A 72 -6.40 -3.77 -10.67
N LEU A 73 -6.94 -4.99 -10.67
CA LEU A 73 -7.04 -5.80 -11.88
C LEU A 73 -8.05 -5.23 -12.88
N SER A 74 -9.03 -4.45 -12.43
CA SER A 74 -9.88 -3.69 -13.35
C SER A 74 -9.09 -2.65 -14.13
N LEU A 75 -8.11 -1.97 -13.50
CA LEU A 75 -7.21 -1.06 -14.20
C LEU A 75 -6.37 -1.79 -15.27
N VAL A 76 -5.96 -3.04 -14.98
CA VAL A 76 -5.25 -3.87 -15.97
C VAL A 76 -6.16 -4.28 -17.12
N LYS A 77 -7.39 -4.70 -16.84
CA LYS A 77 -8.38 -5.06 -17.88
C LYS A 77 -8.78 -3.89 -18.78
N LEU A 78 -8.65 -2.67 -18.28
CA LEU A 78 -8.92 -1.44 -19.02
C LEU A 78 -7.67 -0.86 -19.70
N ASP A 79 -6.56 -1.60 -19.72
CA ASP A 79 -5.25 -1.16 -20.29
C ASP A 79 -4.71 0.16 -19.68
N ILE A 80 -5.13 0.49 -18.47
CA ILE A 80 -4.62 1.65 -17.72
C ILE A 80 -3.25 1.34 -17.10
N LEU A 81 -3.07 0.10 -16.64
CA LEU A 81 -1.81 -0.45 -16.14
C LEU A 81 -1.55 -1.79 -16.84
N SER A 82 -0.29 -2.08 -17.13
CA SER A 82 0.11 -3.45 -17.44
C SER A 82 0.08 -4.31 -16.17
N LEU A 83 0.03 -5.63 -16.33
CA LEU A 83 0.08 -6.57 -15.19
C LEU A 83 1.37 -6.42 -14.38
N SER A 84 2.49 -6.16 -15.06
CA SER A 84 3.78 -5.90 -14.42
C SER A 84 3.77 -4.62 -13.58
N GLU A 85 3.20 -3.53 -14.11
CA GLU A 85 3.06 -2.26 -13.37
C GLU A 85 2.13 -2.41 -12.16
N PHE A 86 1.05 -3.16 -12.31
CA PHE A 86 0.19 -3.49 -11.18
C PHE A 86 0.96 -4.24 -10.09
N ALA A 87 1.73 -5.28 -10.44
CA ALA A 87 2.54 -6.03 -9.49
C ALA A 87 3.63 -5.15 -8.84
N GLN A 88 4.26 -4.24 -9.60
CA GLN A 88 5.21 -3.28 -9.04
C GLN A 88 4.56 -2.38 -7.99
N LYS A 89 3.42 -1.78 -8.32
CA LYS A 89 2.72 -0.83 -7.44
C LYS A 89 2.10 -1.46 -6.20
N THR A 90 1.79 -2.75 -6.23
CA THR A 90 1.10 -3.45 -5.12
C THR A 90 2.01 -4.35 -4.31
N SER A 91 3.21 -4.67 -4.80
CA SER A 91 4.13 -5.59 -4.14
C SER A 91 5.55 -5.01 -4.02
N LEU A 92 6.24 -4.81 -5.14
CA LEU A 92 7.66 -4.44 -5.15
C LEU A 92 7.89 -3.04 -4.55
N ASN A 93 7.15 -2.04 -5.04
CA ASN A 93 7.32 -0.68 -4.58
C ASN A 93 6.96 -0.49 -3.10
N PRO A 94 5.84 -1.02 -2.58
CA PRO A 94 5.57 -1.00 -1.14
C PRO A 94 6.67 -1.64 -0.29
N ALA A 95 7.22 -2.78 -0.72
CA ALA A 95 8.31 -3.43 -0.01
C ALA A 95 9.57 -2.56 0.02
N ARG A 96 9.94 -1.93 -1.10
CA ARG A 96 11.07 -1.00 -1.20
C ARG A 96 10.86 0.24 -0.33
N MET A 97 9.67 0.84 -0.35
CA MET A 97 9.33 1.98 0.51
C MET A 97 9.53 1.67 1.99
N LEU A 98 9.27 0.42 2.39
CA LEU A 98 9.47 -0.07 3.75
C LEU A 98 10.87 -0.67 3.99
N ARG A 99 11.77 -0.63 2.99
CA ARG A 99 13.13 -1.21 3.03
C ARG A 99 13.16 -2.71 3.35
N LEU A 100 12.14 -3.45 2.91
CA LEU A 100 12.03 -4.89 3.06
C LEU A 100 12.64 -5.57 1.84
N ALA A 101 13.97 -5.73 1.82
CA ALA A 101 14.74 -6.18 0.66
C ALA A 101 14.40 -7.60 0.19
N ASN A 102 13.85 -8.43 1.06
CA ASN A 102 13.48 -9.82 0.77
C ASN A 102 11.98 -10.01 0.48
N LYS A 103 11.22 -8.92 0.31
CA LYS A 103 9.77 -8.96 0.07
C LYS A 103 9.37 -8.24 -1.22
N GLY A 104 8.19 -8.57 -1.71
CA GLY A 104 7.58 -7.91 -2.87
C GLY A 104 8.08 -8.38 -4.23
N HIS A 105 8.91 -9.43 -4.29
CA HIS A 105 9.45 -10.02 -5.52
C HIS A 105 9.64 -11.53 -5.39
N LEU A 106 9.84 -12.21 -6.52
CA LEU A 106 9.99 -13.68 -6.60
C LEU A 106 11.42 -14.12 -6.91
N SER A 107 12.42 -13.29 -6.62
CA SER A 107 13.83 -13.65 -6.84
C SER A 107 14.28 -14.74 -5.87
N VAL A 108 15.31 -15.50 -6.25
CA VAL A 108 15.90 -16.51 -5.37
C VAL A 108 16.37 -15.86 -4.07
N GLY A 109 15.97 -16.43 -2.93
CA GLY A 109 16.29 -15.91 -1.60
C GLY A 109 15.26 -14.93 -1.03
N ALA A 110 14.25 -14.51 -1.81
CA ALA A 110 13.14 -13.74 -1.28
C ALA A 110 12.19 -14.61 -0.41
N ASP A 111 11.46 -13.96 0.47
CA ASP A 111 10.40 -14.62 1.22
C ASP A 111 9.30 -15.13 0.27
N ALA A 112 8.80 -16.33 0.51
CA ALA A 112 7.72 -16.90 -0.29
C ALA A 112 6.36 -16.32 0.12
N ASP A 113 6.22 -15.00 -0.04
CA ASP A 113 4.96 -14.25 0.13
C ASP A 113 4.29 -14.18 -1.25
N ILE A 114 3.34 -15.06 -1.52
CA ILE A 114 2.78 -15.25 -2.86
C ILE A 114 1.27 -15.21 -2.79
N THR A 115 0.65 -14.38 -3.63
CA THR A 115 -0.79 -14.42 -3.86
C THR A 115 -1.06 -14.90 -5.28
N VAL A 116 -1.81 -15.99 -5.39
CA VAL A 116 -2.32 -16.54 -6.64
C VAL A 116 -3.77 -16.08 -6.79
N TYR A 117 -4.12 -15.53 -7.93
CA TYR A 117 -5.47 -15.04 -8.21
C TYR A 117 -5.96 -15.46 -9.59
N ASP A 118 -7.26 -15.58 -9.72
CA ASP A 118 -7.94 -15.76 -10.99
C ASP A 118 -8.17 -14.39 -11.63
N PHE A 119 -7.62 -14.20 -12.85
CA PHE A 119 -7.72 -12.94 -13.56
C PHE A 119 -9.15 -12.64 -14.05
N ALA A 120 -9.94 -13.68 -14.36
CA ALA A 120 -11.30 -13.50 -14.84
C ALA A 120 -12.24 -13.02 -13.74
N THR A 121 -12.17 -13.66 -12.57
CA THR A 121 -12.98 -13.32 -11.39
C THR A 121 -12.39 -12.22 -10.53
N GLN A 122 -11.10 -11.89 -10.71
CA GLN A 122 -10.34 -10.93 -9.91
C GLN A 122 -10.30 -11.29 -8.41
N MET A 123 -10.38 -12.57 -8.10
CA MET A 123 -10.42 -13.09 -6.73
C MET A 123 -9.15 -13.87 -6.41
N PRO A 124 -8.66 -13.82 -5.14
CA PRO A 124 -7.55 -14.63 -4.73
C PRO A 124 -7.97 -16.11 -4.64
N VAL A 125 -7.16 -16.99 -5.23
CA VAL A 125 -7.33 -18.46 -5.18
C VAL A 125 -6.51 -19.06 -4.05
N ALA A 126 -5.28 -18.57 -3.88
CA ALA A 126 -4.39 -19.01 -2.81
C ALA A 126 -3.50 -17.86 -2.35
N SER A 127 -3.11 -17.87 -1.09
CA SER A 127 -2.09 -16.96 -0.56
C SER A 127 -1.16 -17.71 0.38
N PHE A 128 0.11 -17.36 0.28
CA PHE A 128 1.19 -17.91 1.10
C PHE A 128 1.92 -16.75 1.78
N ILE A 129 2.29 -16.94 3.03
CA ILE A 129 3.14 -16.03 3.81
C ILE A 129 4.31 -16.84 4.36
N GLU A 130 5.52 -16.45 3.99
CA GLU A 130 6.75 -17.18 4.32
C GLU A 130 6.63 -18.69 3.95
N GLY A 131 6.07 -18.97 2.78
CA GLY A 131 5.82 -20.32 2.29
C GLY A 131 4.67 -21.09 2.94
N ARG A 132 4.04 -20.54 3.96
CA ARG A 132 2.87 -21.16 4.62
C ARG A 132 1.59 -20.74 3.93
N LYS A 133 0.77 -21.71 3.56
CA LYS A 133 -0.56 -21.48 3.00
C LYS A 133 -1.47 -20.81 4.05
N VAL A 134 -2.00 -19.65 3.75
CA VAL A 134 -2.92 -18.90 4.63
C VAL A 134 -4.31 -18.77 4.07
N LEU A 135 -4.45 -18.82 2.75
CA LEU A 135 -5.73 -18.83 2.05
C LEU A 135 -5.70 -19.89 0.94
N PHE A 136 -6.77 -20.63 0.76
CA PHE A 136 -6.93 -21.59 -0.32
C PHE A 136 -8.40 -21.77 -0.67
N ASN A 137 -8.73 -21.64 -1.97
CA ASN A 137 -10.09 -21.73 -2.52
C ASN A 137 -11.11 -20.86 -1.76
N GLY A 138 -10.71 -19.63 -1.39
CA GLY A 138 -11.59 -18.68 -0.69
C GLY A 138 -11.67 -18.88 0.82
N GLU A 139 -11.05 -19.92 1.39
CA GLU A 139 -11.06 -20.21 2.81
C GLU A 139 -9.73 -19.84 3.47
N LEU A 140 -9.80 -19.22 4.65
CA LEU A 140 -8.63 -18.98 5.51
C LEU A 140 -8.28 -20.29 6.21
N VAL A 141 -7.12 -20.86 5.87
CA VAL A 141 -6.67 -22.18 6.37
C VAL A 141 -5.60 -22.10 7.46
N SER A 142 -5.07 -20.91 7.72
CA SER A 142 -4.04 -20.68 8.73
C SER A 142 -4.10 -19.24 9.25
N LYS A 143 -3.55 -19.04 10.44
CA LYS A 143 -3.29 -17.71 11.01
C LYS A 143 -1.86 -17.29 10.65
N GLY A 144 -1.64 -16.05 10.33
CA GLY A 144 -0.29 -15.56 10.12
C GLY A 144 -0.29 -14.22 9.39
N ALA A 145 -0.24 -13.15 10.15
CA ALA A 145 0.14 -11.86 9.63
C ALA A 145 1.43 -11.43 10.33
N THR A 146 2.33 -10.78 9.58
CA THR A 146 3.40 -9.99 10.15
C THR A 146 2.90 -8.55 10.25
N VAL A 147 3.00 -7.95 11.43
CA VAL A 147 2.56 -6.58 11.65
C VAL A 147 3.73 -5.64 11.46
N ILE A 148 3.60 -4.69 10.56
CA ILE A 148 4.58 -3.61 10.39
C ILE A 148 4.28 -2.54 11.44
N CYS A 149 5.27 -2.17 12.23
CA CYS A 149 5.10 -1.21 13.33
C CYS A 149 6.36 -0.36 13.50
N THR A 150 6.26 0.68 14.31
CA THR A 150 7.43 1.39 14.83
C THR A 150 7.96 0.67 16.07
N GLU A 151 9.15 1.04 16.55
CA GLU A 151 9.74 0.45 17.77
C GLU A 151 8.78 0.48 18.97
N HIS A 152 7.98 1.54 19.09
CA HIS A 152 6.98 1.67 20.17
C HIS A 152 5.88 0.60 20.14
N GLY A 153 5.56 0.04 18.98
CA GLY A 153 4.50 -0.97 18.83
C GLY A 153 4.97 -2.41 19.02
N LYS A 154 6.27 -2.66 18.92
CA LYS A 154 6.85 -4.01 18.86
C LYS A 154 6.41 -4.91 20.01
N ASP A 155 6.66 -4.48 21.24
CA ASP A 155 6.36 -5.27 22.44
C ASP A 155 4.88 -5.64 22.56
N ALA A 156 3.98 -4.72 22.18
CA ALA A 156 2.55 -4.95 22.24
C ALA A 156 2.09 -6.01 21.22
N ILE A 157 2.75 -6.08 20.08
CA ILE A 157 2.49 -7.05 19.01
C ILE A 157 3.02 -8.43 19.42
N GLU A 158 4.28 -8.50 19.88
CA GLU A 158 4.93 -9.75 20.27
C GLU A 158 4.24 -10.39 21.48
N LYS A 159 3.79 -9.61 22.48
CA LYS A 159 2.98 -10.09 23.61
C LYS A 159 1.67 -10.75 23.19
N ARG A 160 1.15 -10.41 22.00
CA ARG A 160 -0.04 -11.05 21.43
C ARG A 160 0.27 -12.28 20.57
N GLY A 161 1.56 -12.72 20.55
CA GLY A 161 2.01 -13.86 19.77
C GLY A 161 2.07 -13.61 18.26
N MET A 162 2.10 -12.34 17.84
CA MET A 162 2.24 -11.96 16.44
C MET A 162 3.69 -11.58 16.11
N LYS A 163 4.09 -11.78 14.86
CA LYS A 163 5.41 -11.36 14.37
C LYS A 163 5.38 -9.86 14.05
N ALA A 164 6.39 -9.13 14.49
CA ALA A 164 6.57 -7.71 14.21
C ALA A 164 7.73 -7.47 13.24
N ILE A 165 7.56 -6.54 12.31
CA ILE A 165 8.64 -5.91 11.55
C ILE A 165 8.68 -4.44 11.95
N VAL A 166 9.82 -4.02 12.49
CA VAL A 166 10.01 -2.62 12.88
C VAL A 166 10.50 -1.83 11.68
N VAL A 167 9.82 -0.73 11.40
CA VAL A 167 10.23 0.26 10.40
C VAL A 167 10.45 1.61 11.08
N ASP A 168 11.40 2.37 10.58
CA ASP A 168 11.69 3.72 11.06
C ASP A 168 11.10 4.74 10.06
N PRO A 169 9.95 5.35 10.37
CA PRO A 169 9.33 6.32 9.48
C PRO A 169 10.11 7.62 9.33
N GLY A 170 11.05 7.90 10.25
CA GLY A 170 11.91 9.09 10.19
C GLY A 170 13.06 8.98 9.19
N LYS A 171 13.37 7.79 8.69
CA LYS A 171 14.36 7.63 7.63
C LYS A 171 13.73 8.00 6.30
N GLN A 172 14.37 8.90 5.57
CA GLN A 172 13.94 9.25 4.20
C GLN A 172 13.82 7.98 3.35
N ILE A 173 12.67 7.85 2.73
CA ILE A 173 12.43 6.80 1.73
C ILE A 173 13.19 7.24 0.48
N GLU A 174 14.25 6.53 0.13
CA GLU A 174 14.94 6.75 -1.14
C GLU A 174 13.94 6.50 -2.27
N ARG A 175 13.86 7.45 -3.21
CA ARG A 175 13.03 7.27 -4.40
C ARG A 175 13.42 5.97 -5.09
N ILE A 176 12.43 5.21 -5.45
CA ILE A 176 12.61 3.99 -6.22
C ILE A 176 13.00 4.43 -7.63
N THR A 177 14.30 4.41 -7.91
CA THR A 177 14.80 4.52 -9.27
C THR A 177 14.41 3.26 -10.02
N ALA A 178 13.82 3.43 -11.20
CA ALA A 178 13.50 2.30 -12.08
C ALA A 178 14.77 1.47 -12.33
N LEU A 179 14.65 0.16 -12.18
CA LEU A 179 15.63 -0.81 -12.66
C LEU A 179 15.50 -0.98 -14.17
#